data_a95cac71c85b73741fcc7c836585e27a
#
_entry.id   a95cac71c85b73741fcc7c836585e27a
#
_cell.length_a   1.000
_cell.length_b   1.000
_cell.length_c   1.000
_cell.angle_alpha   90.00
_cell.angle_beta   90.00
_cell.angle_gamma   90.00
#
_symmetry.space_group_name_H-M   'P 1'
#
loop_
_entity.id
_entity.type
_entity.pdbx_description
1 polymer ?
#
loop_
_entity_poly.entity_id
_entity_poly.type
_entity_poly.pdbx_seq_one_letter_code
_entity_poly.pdbx_strand_id
1 'polypeptide(L)'
;MGHQPCFRAAGRRGKTIGKGIIFMVRSIVGANWGDEGKGKITDVLAERSDVVVRFQGGANAGHTIINNYGKFALHLLPSGVFHQNIANIIGPGVALDIEKLLAEYDSVVQRGVPKPKLYISDRAQVMLPYHVDFDRFEEERLGKAGFGSTKSGIAPFYGDKYLKIGIQVCQIYDEEILRQRLSSAVEQKN
;
A
#
# COMPACT_ATOMS: atom_id res chain seq x y z
N MET A 1 -20.45 -0.03 24.08
CA MET A 1 -20.68 0.95 23.01
C MET A 1 -20.25 0.32 21.70
N GLY A 2 -21.21 0.11 20.79
CA GLY A 2 -21.01 -0.77 19.65
C GLY A 2 -20.17 -0.13 18.56
N HIS A 3 -19.10 -0.79 18.16
CA HIS A 3 -18.37 -0.50 16.93
C HIS A 3 -19.25 -0.82 15.74
N GLN A 4 -19.74 0.21 15.04
CA GLN A 4 -20.31 0.01 13.71
C GLN A 4 -19.17 -0.22 12.71
N PRO A 5 -19.23 -1.27 11.89
CA PRO A 5 -18.22 -1.47 10.85
C PRO A 5 -18.38 -0.42 9.76
N CYS A 6 -17.32 0.33 9.50
CA CYS A 6 -17.24 1.39 8.49
C CYS A 6 -17.02 0.82 7.08
N PHE A 7 -17.85 -0.15 6.67
CA PHE A 7 -17.91 -0.63 5.30
C PHE A 7 -19.37 -0.76 4.85
N ARG A 8 -19.93 0.35 4.31
CA ARG A 8 -21.03 0.25 3.34
C ARG A 8 -20.41 0.14 1.96
N ALA A 9 -20.28 -1.07 1.46
CA ALA A 9 -20.06 -1.30 0.05
C ALA A 9 -21.22 -0.68 -0.74
N ALA A 10 -20.99 0.43 -1.43
CA ALA A 10 -21.93 0.96 -2.38
C ALA A 10 -22.02 -0.04 -3.54
N GLY A 11 -23.09 -0.83 -3.56
CA GLY A 11 -23.37 -1.79 -4.61
C GLY A 11 -23.46 -1.11 -5.96
N ARG A 12 -22.54 -1.36 -6.87
CA ARG A 12 -22.73 -1.18 -8.30
C ARG A 12 -23.20 -2.49 -8.91
N ARG A 13 -24.27 -2.38 -9.71
CA ARG A 13 -24.90 -3.50 -10.41
C ARG A 13 -23.87 -4.24 -11.26
N GLY A 14 -23.54 -5.45 -10.86
CA GLY A 14 -22.82 -6.39 -11.72
C GLY A 14 -23.65 -6.71 -12.94
N LYS A 15 -23.04 -6.93 -14.09
CA LYS A 15 -23.71 -7.44 -15.29
C LYS A 15 -24.30 -8.80 -14.94
N THR A 16 -25.62 -8.89 -14.96
CA THR A 16 -26.37 -10.12 -14.72
C THR A 16 -26.28 -10.98 -15.97
N ILE A 17 -25.53 -12.05 -15.90
CA ILE A 17 -25.63 -13.14 -16.87
C ILE A 17 -26.36 -14.26 -16.14
N GLY A 18 -27.65 -14.45 -16.44
CA GLY A 18 -28.53 -15.53 -15.99
C GLY A 18 -28.26 -16.07 -14.57
N LYS A 19 -29.07 -15.63 -13.59
CA LYS A 19 -29.17 -16.16 -12.21
C LYS A 19 -27.92 -16.15 -11.31
N GLY A 20 -27.04 -15.14 -11.40
CA GLY A 20 -25.99 -14.95 -10.40
C GLY A 20 -25.14 -13.74 -10.70
N ILE A 21 -24.67 -13.05 -9.66
CA ILE A 21 -23.62 -12.04 -9.80
C ILE A 21 -22.29 -12.79 -9.86
N ILE A 22 -21.61 -12.76 -11.00
CA ILE A 22 -20.28 -13.36 -11.12
C ILE A 22 -19.25 -12.31 -10.71
N PHE A 23 -18.56 -12.57 -9.60
CA PHE A 23 -17.36 -11.82 -9.22
C PHE A 23 -16.14 -12.51 -9.82
N MET A 24 -15.37 -11.77 -10.62
CA MET A 24 -14.09 -12.26 -11.12
C MET A 24 -12.97 -11.60 -10.32
N VAL A 25 -12.16 -12.43 -9.66
CA VAL A 25 -10.92 -11.98 -8.99
C VAL A 25 -9.72 -12.46 -9.81
N ARG A 26 -8.82 -11.52 -10.11
CA ARG A 26 -7.55 -11.80 -10.77
C ARG A 26 -6.41 -11.40 -9.84
N SER A 27 -5.46 -12.30 -9.62
CA SER A 27 -4.23 -12.03 -8.87
C SER A 27 -3.05 -11.98 -9.84
N ILE A 28 -2.23 -10.94 -9.72
CA ILE A 28 -1.00 -10.77 -10.49
C ILE A 28 0.15 -10.95 -9.52
N VAL A 29 0.89 -12.03 -9.69
CA VAL A 29 2.05 -12.38 -8.88
C VAL A 29 3.28 -12.52 -9.75
N GLY A 30 4.46 -12.19 -9.22
CA GLY A 30 5.73 -12.42 -9.89
C GLY A 30 6.23 -13.83 -9.63
N ALA A 31 6.76 -14.47 -10.66
CA ALA A 31 7.40 -15.79 -10.56
C ALA A 31 8.90 -15.68 -10.26
N ASN A 32 9.49 -14.50 -10.42
CA ASN A 32 10.88 -14.16 -10.16
C ASN A 32 11.02 -13.02 -9.15
N TRP A 33 12.22 -12.49 -9.00
CA TRP A 33 12.56 -11.53 -7.96
C TRP A 33 12.68 -10.11 -8.51
N GLY A 34 11.61 -9.54 -8.97
CA GLY A 34 11.60 -8.14 -9.35
C GLY A 34 10.97 -7.88 -10.70
N ASP A 35 11.69 -7.42 -11.65
CA ASP A 35 11.29 -6.74 -12.88
C ASP A 35 10.44 -7.53 -13.90
N GLU A 36 9.50 -8.36 -13.44
CA GLU A 36 8.61 -9.15 -14.32
C GLU A 36 7.55 -8.31 -15.01
N GLY A 37 7.46 -7.01 -14.70
CA GLY A 37 6.50 -6.11 -15.32
C GLY A 37 5.08 -6.21 -14.74
N LYS A 38 4.92 -6.68 -13.51
CA LYS A 38 3.62 -6.76 -12.79
C LYS A 38 2.82 -5.47 -12.88
N GLY A 39 3.45 -4.33 -12.67
CA GLY A 39 2.79 -3.02 -12.74
C GLY A 39 2.15 -2.73 -14.09
N LYS A 40 2.83 -3.05 -15.19
CA LYS A 40 2.30 -2.88 -16.55
C LYS A 40 1.11 -3.78 -16.83
N ILE A 41 1.17 -5.03 -16.39
CA ILE A 41 0.06 -5.98 -16.54
C ILE A 41 -1.13 -5.53 -15.70
N THR A 42 -0.89 -5.03 -14.48
CA THR A 42 -1.95 -4.49 -13.62
C THR A 42 -2.61 -3.28 -14.26
N ASP A 43 -1.85 -2.38 -14.85
CA ASP A 43 -2.36 -1.19 -15.53
C ASP A 43 -3.29 -1.56 -16.71
N VAL A 44 -2.85 -2.46 -17.57
CA VAL A 44 -3.67 -2.96 -18.70
C VAL A 44 -4.96 -3.64 -18.22
N LEU A 45 -4.90 -4.42 -17.14
CA LEU A 45 -6.07 -5.11 -16.61
C LEU A 45 -6.97 -4.18 -15.78
N ALA A 46 -6.44 -3.08 -15.27
CA ALA A 46 -7.20 -2.10 -14.49
C ALA A 46 -8.39 -1.54 -15.27
N GLU A 47 -8.23 -1.22 -16.56
CA GLU A 47 -9.29 -0.69 -17.40
C GLU A 47 -10.58 -1.55 -17.40
N ARG A 48 -10.44 -2.84 -17.14
CA ARG A 48 -11.54 -3.82 -17.15
C ARG A 48 -11.94 -4.27 -15.75
N SER A 49 -11.53 -3.51 -14.73
CA SER A 49 -11.73 -3.85 -13.33
C SER A 49 -12.56 -2.78 -12.63
N ASP A 50 -13.39 -3.17 -11.67
CA ASP A 50 -14.12 -2.24 -10.80
C ASP A 50 -13.27 -1.84 -9.59
N VAL A 51 -12.33 -2.71 -9.20
CA VAL A 51 -11.48 -2.55 -8.02
C VAL A 51 -10.06 -3.00 -8.36
N VAL A 52 -9.08 -2.21 -7.95
CA VAL A 52 -7.65 -2.57 -7.99
C VAL A 52 -7.11 -2.53 -6.57
N VAL A 53 -6.51 -3.64 -6.14
CA VAL A 53 -5.99 -3.80 -4.78
C VAL A 53 -4.48 -3.97 -4.81
N ARG A 54 -3.77 -3.09 -4.14
CA ARG A 54 -2.39 -3.34 -3.74
C ARG A 54 -2.42 -4.09 -2.42
N PHE A 55 -2.13 -5.37 -2.42
CA PHE A 55 -2.34 -6.21 -1.25
C PHE A 55 -1.11 -6.29 -0.33
N GLN A 56 0.12 -6.03 -0.84
CA GLN A 56 1.37 -6.09 -0.07
C GLN A 56 2.49 -5.24 -0.72
N GLY A 57 3.66 -5.23 -0.06
CA GLY A 57 4.84 -4.48 -0.48
C GLY A 57 4.84 -3.05 0.07
N GLY A 58 5.86 -2.29 -0.25
CA GLY A 58 6.03 -0.91 0.22
C GLY A 58 6.54 0.01 -0.89
N ALA A 59 7.09 1.15 -0.49
CA ALA A 59 7.60 2.17 -1.40
C ALA A 59 9.03 1.89 -1.91
N ASN A 60 9.61 0.74 -1.56
CA ASN A 60 10.98 0.37 -1.94
C ASN A 60 11.17 0.06 -3.42
N ALA A 61 10.09 -0.34 -4.11
CA ALA A 61 10.10 -0.62 -5.53
C ALA A 61 8.99 0.16 -6.22
N GLY A 62 9.29 0.71 -7.40
CA GLY A 62 8.33 1.44 -8.21
C GLY A 62 8.08 0.76 -9.55
N HIS A 63 6.96 1.11 -10.17
CA HIS A 63 6.68 0.72 -11.55
C HIS A 63 6.31 1.96 -12.37
N THR A 64 6.77 1.96 -13.61
CA THR A 64 6.51 3.08 -14.52
C THR A 64 5.27 2.80 -15.35
N ILE A 65 4.35 3.76 -15.35
CA ILE A 65 3.15 3.79 -16.21
C ILE A 65 3.31 4.97 -17.16
N ILE A 66 2.96 4.75 -18.43
CA ILE A 66 2.92 5.78 -19.46
C ILE A 66 1.51 5.78 -20.03
N ASN A 67 0.83 6.92 -19.90
CA ASN A 67 -0.55 7.10 -20.38
C ASN A 67 -0.76 8.52 -20.93
N ASN A 68 -2.01 8.89 -21.20
CA ASN A 68 -2.37 10.21 -21.73
C ASN A 68 -2.03 11.38 -20.80
N TYR A 69 -1.84 11.15 -19.50
CA TYR A 69 -1.42 12.15 -18.52
C TYR A 69 0.11 12.29 -18.45
N GLY A 70 0.85 11.38 -19.09
CA GLY A 70 2.31 11.38 -19.13
C GLY A 70 2.95 10.13 -18.52
N LYS A 71 4.21 10.26 -18.10
CA LYS A 71 5.00 9.19 -17.49
C LYS A 71 4.98 9.34 -15.96
N PHE A 72 4.55 8.30 -15.26
CA PHE A 72 4.48 8.24 -13.79
C PHE A 72 5.31 7.07 -13.26
N ALA A 73 6.03 7.29 -12.18
CA ALA A 73 6.62 6.22 -11.38
C ALA A 73 5.78 6.08 -10.10
N LEU A 74 5.00 5.01 -10.00
CA LEU A 74 4.18 4.72 -8.82
C LEU A 74 4.91 3.76 -7.90
N HIS A 75 4.88 4.06 -6.60
CA HIS A 75 5.49 3.25 -5.55
C HIS A 75 4.44 2.63 -4.61
N LEU A 76 3.48 3.42 -4.14
CA LEU A 76 2.44 2.97 -3.21
C LEU A 76 1.06 2.95 -3.85
N LEU A 77 0.76 3.87 -4.73
CA LEU A 77 -0.54 3.92 -5.38
C LEU A 77 -0.80 2.69 -6.25
N PRO A 78 -2.01 2.11 -6.19
CA PRO A 78 -2.43 1.10 -7.14
C PRO A 78 -2.52 1.65 -8.58
N SER A 79 -2.24 0.82 -9.60
CA SER A 79 -2.25 1.26 -11.00
C SER A 79 -3.62 1.77 -11.51
N GLY A 80 -4.70 1.43 -10.82
CA GLY A 80 -6.04 1.89 -11.18
C GLY A 80 -6.32 3.38 -10.93
N VAL A 81 -5.39 4.13 -10.33
CA VAL A 81 -5.58 5.56 -9.97
C VAL A 81 -5.79 6.47 -11.18
N PHE A 82 -5.42 6.05 -12.38
CA PHE A 82 -5.62 6.80 -13.61
C PHE A 82 -7.06 6.68 -14.17
N HIS A 83 -7.89 5.83 -13.59
CA HIS A 83 -9.24 5.54 -14.04
C HIS A 83 -10.28 5.97 -13.00
N GLN A 84 -11.13 6.95 -13.34
CA GLN A 84 -12.09 7.56 -12.39
C GLN A 84 -13.11 6.61 -11.77
N ASN A 85 -13.45 5.52 -12.49
CA ASN A 85 -14.49 4.59 -12.08
C ASN A 85 -13.97 3.47 -11.17
N ILE A 86 -12.65 3.33 -11.04
CA ILE A 86 -12.02 2.25 -10.30
C ILE A 86 -11.85 2.62 -8.83
N ALA A 87 -12.23 1.73 -7.94
CA ALA A 87 -11.88 1.82 -6.53
C ALA A 87 -10.46 1.27 -6.33
N ASN A 88 -9.56 2.11 -5.83
CA ASN A 88 -8.19 1.75 -5.55
C ASN A 88 -8.06 1.46 -4.06
N ILE A 89 -7.54 0.29 -3.70
CA ILE A 89 -7.46 -0.15 -2.30
C ILE A 89 -6.01 -0.44 -1.93
N ILE A 90 -5.57 0.15 -0.84
CA ILE A 90 -4.34 -0.24 -0.14
C ILE A 90 -4.73 -1.25 0.94
N GLY A 91 -4.28 -2.49 0.76
CA GLY A 91 -4.62 -3.61 1.60
C GLY A 91 -3.77 -3.71 2.87
N PRO A 92 -4.13 -4.62 3.80
CA PRO A 92 -3.49 -4.73 5.12
C PRO A 92 -2.06 -5.28 5.07
N GLY A 93 -1.63 -5.81 3.93
CA GLY A 93 -0.26 -6.30 3.75
C GLY A 93 0.74 -5.23 3.31
N VAL A 94 0.28 -4.02 2.98
CA VAL A 94 1.15 -2.93 2.51
C VAL A 94 1.91 -2.30 3.67
N ALA A 95 3.20 -2.04 3.46
CA ALA A 95 4.01 -1.19 4.32
C ALA A 95 3.68 0.27 3.97
N LEU A 96 2.79 0.87 4.76
CA LEU A 96 2.20 2.16 4.46
C LEU A 96 3.08 3.30 4.97
N ASP A 97 3.84 3.90 4.08
CA ASP A 97 4.50 5.19 4.31
C ASP A 97 3.51 6.30 3.92
N ILE A 98 2.93 6.95 4.94
CA ILE A 98 1.86 7.94 4.75
C ILE A 98 2.38 9.15 4.00
N GLU A 99 3.56 9.65 4.33
CA GLU A 99 4.13 10.84 3.70
C GLU A 99 4.39 10.58 2.21
N LYS A 100 5.00 9.46 1.88
CA LYS A 100 5.23 9.07 0.49
C LYS A 100 3.93 8.84 -0.27
N LEU A 101 2.93 8.22 0.37
CA LEU A 101 1.62 8.02 -0.26
C LEU A 101 0.95 9.35 -0.60
N LEU A 102 0.95 10.31 0.33
CA LEU A 102 0.34 11.62 0.11
C LEU A 102 1.09 12.40 -0.97
N ALA A 103 2.41 12.42 -0.93
CA ALA A 103 3.23 13.08 -1.95
C ALA A 103 2.99 12.50 -3.35
N GLU A 104 2.88 11.17 -3.44
CA GLU A 104 2.58 10.47 -4.71
C GLU A 104 1.17 10.79 -5.21
N TYR A 105 0.17 10.79 -4.31
CA TYR A 105 -1.21 11.15 -4.63
C TYR A 105 -1.30 12.58 -5.14
N ASP A 106 -0.68 13.53 -4.44
CA ASP A 106 -0.69 14.93 -4.82
C ASP A 106 0.01 15.16 -6.17
N SER A 107 1.13 14.49 -6.40
CA SER A 107 1.84 14.52 -7.69
C SER A 107 0.97 14.06 -8.85
N VAL A 108 0.19 12.98 -8.65
CA VAL A 108 -0.72 12.45 -9.68
C VAL A 108 -1.83 13.46 -9.97
N VAL A 109 -2.44 14.04 -8.93
CA VAL A 109 -3.53 15.03 -9.09
C VAL A 109 -3.04 16.33 -9.72
N GLN A 110 -1.90 16.86 -9.30
CA GLN A 110 -1.30 18.09 -9.85
C GLN A 110 -0.97 17.98 -11.33
N ARG A 111 -0.71 16.78 -11.81
CA ARG A 111 -0.45 16.50 -13.23
C ARG A 111 -1.72 16.27 -14.06
N GLY A 112 -2.89 16.61 -13.49
CA GLY A 112 -4.17 16.62 -14.21
C GLY A 112 -4.95 15.30 -14.17
N VAL A 113 -4.48 14.30 -13.42
CA VAL A 113 -5.28 13.10 -13.17
C VAL A 113 -6.44 13.45 -12.25
N PRO A 114 -7.69 13.14 -12.60
CA PRO A 114 -8.83 13.38 -11.72
C PRO A 114 -8.67 12.64 -10.40
N LYS A 115 -9.07 13.28 -9.29
CA LYS A 115 -8.92 12.73 -7.93
C LYS A 115 -9.30 11.25 -7.86
N PRO A 116 -8.36 10.33 -7.63
CA PRO A 116 -8.62 8.90 -7.59
C PRO A 116 -9.50 8.53 -6.39
N LYS A 117 -10.33 7.51 -6.55
CA LYS A 117 -11.02 6.88 -5.42
C LYS A 117 -10.04 5.96 -4.71
N LEU A 118 -9.42 6.45 -3.66
CA LEU A 118 -8.42 5.72 -2.86
C LEU A 118 -9.02 5.35 -1.51
N TYR A 119 -8.87 4.08 -1.15
CA TYR A 119 -9.27 3.51 0.13
C TYR A 119 -8.07 2.83 0.78
N ILE A 120 -7.93 2.99 2.06
CA ILE A 120 -6.84 2.37 2.84
C ILE A 120 -7.48 1.45 3.87
N SER A 121 -6.98 0.22 3.96
CA SER A 121 -7.41 -0.69 5.01
C SER A 121 -7.06 -0.11 6.38
N ASP A 122 -8.00 -0.11 7.29
CA ASP A 122 -7.82 0.25 8.69
C ASP A 122 -6.80 -0.66 9.41
N ARG A 123 -6.58 -1.85 8.87
CA ARG A 123 -5.59 -2.83 9.35
C ARG A 123 -4.24 -2.76 8.64
N ALA A 124 -4.06 -1.88 7.66
CA ALA A 124 -2.73 -1.58 7.14
C ALA A 124 -1.88 -1.01 8.26
N GLN A 125 -0.60 -1.38 8.27
CA GLN A 125 0.31 -0.84 9.27
C GLN A 125 1.12 0.30 8.70
N VAL A 126 1.40 1.28 9.57
CA VAL A 126 2.13 2.49 9.24
C VAL A 126 3.63 2.24 9.38
N MET A 127 4.36 2.66 8.39
CA MET A 127 5.80 2.74 8.46
C MET A 127 6.19 3.97 9.27
N LEU A 128 7.06 3.78 10.25
CA LEU A 128 7.59 4.84 11.10
C LEU A 128 9.06 5.12 10.75
N PRO A 129 9.58 6.32 11.03
CA PRO A 129 10.94 6.71 10.66
C PRO A 129 12.00 5.73 11.17
N TYR A 130 11.85 5.19 12.37
CA TYR A 130 12.81 4.26 12.94
C TYR A 130 12.98 2.97 12.13
N HIS A 131 11.98 2.54 11.36
CA HIS A 131 12.14 1.38 10.48
C HIS A 131 13.22 1.64 9.41
N VAL A 132 13.27 2.88 8.88
CA VAL A 132 14.28 3.28 7.91
C VAL A 132 15.66 3.32 8.57
N ASP A 133 15.74 3.85 9.77
CA ASP A 133 16.98 3.92 10.53
C ASP A 133 17.53 2.53 10.85
N PHE A 134 16.68 1.62 11.32
CA PHE A 134 17.09 0.23 11.59
C PHE A 134 17.53 -0.52 10.35
N ASP A 135 16.87 -0.33 9.21
CA ASP A 135 17.28 -0.94 7.94
C ASP A 135 18.67 -0.45 7.52
N ARG A 136 18.92 0.85 7.70
CA ARG A 136 20.24 1.46 7.44
C ARG A 136 21.32 0.92 8.38
N PHE A 137 21.05 0.92 9.69
CA PHE A 137 22.01 0.46 10.69
C PHE A 137 22.36 -1.03 10.51
N GLU A 138 21.37 -1.85 10.14
CA GLU A 138 21.61 -3.28 9.90
C GLU A 138 22.49 -3.50 8.67
N GLU A 139 22.27 -2.79 7.58
CA GLU A 139 23.14 -2.86 6.40
C GLU A 139 24.57 -2.36 6.72
N GLU A 140 24.71 -1.30 7.50
CA GLU A 140 26.01 -0.80 7.95
C GLU A 140 26.72 -1.80 8.86
N ARG A 141 26.00 -2.43 9.78
CA ARG A 141 26.54 -3.46 10.69
C ARG A 141 27.03 -4.69 9.94
N LEU A 142 26.32 -5.12 8.90
CA LEU A 142 26.69 -6.27 8.08
C LEU A 142 27.83 -5.97 7.13
N GLY A 143 28.06 -4.73 6.74
CA GLY A 143 29.13 -4.30 5.86
C GLY A 143 29.18 -5.11 4.57
N LYS A 144 30.26 -5.86 4.33
CA LYS A 144 30.42 -6.68 3.10
C LYS A 144 29.45 -7.86 3.01
N ALA A 145 28.83 -8.26 4.11
CA ALA A 145 27.82 -9.31 4.16
C ALA A 145 26.40 -8.76 4.07
N GLY A 146 26.23 -7.46 3.80
CA GLY A 146 24.95 -6.80 3.65
C GLY A 146 24.09 -7.43 2.54
N PHE A 147 22.78 -7.37 2.74
CA PHE A 147 21.80 -7.96 1.79
C PHE A 147 21.56 -7.07 0.56
N GLY A 148 22.12 -5.86 0.52
CA GLY A 148 21.83 -4.87 -0.52
C GLY A 148 20.42 -4.29 -0.36
N SER A 149 19.98 -4.05 0.87
CA SER A 149 18.70 -3.41 1.16
C SER A 149 18.59 -2.06 0.45
N THR A 150 17.37 -1.72 0.05
CA THR A 150 17.04 -0.38 -0.46
C THR A 150 17.08 0.68 0.63
N LYS A 151 17.35 0.31 1.87
CA LYS A 151 17.34 1.18 3.08
C LYS A 151 16.01 1.94 3.23
N SER A 152 14.93 1.28 2.85
CA SER A 152 13.58 1.85 2.87
C SER A 152 12.75 1.38 4.07
N GLY A 153 13.35 0.65 5.01
CA GLY A 153 12.71 0.21 6.24
C GLY A 153 11.77 -1.00 6.09
N ILE A 154 11.79 -1.70 4.97
CA ILE A 154 10.82 -2.75 4.66
C ILE A 154 10.99 -3.98 5.55
N ALA A 155 12.22 -4.45 5.75
CA ALA A 155 12.50 -5.63 6.57
C ALA A 155 12.16 -5.38 8.06
N PRO A 156 12.62 -4.30 8.71
CA PRO A 156 12.21 -3.96 10.08
C PRO A 156 10.71 -3.76 10.23
N PHE A 157 10.06 -3.12 9.25
CA PHE A 157 8.60 -2.94 9.25
C PHE A 157 7.85 -4.28 9.29
N TYR A 158 8.19 -5.22 8.41
CA TYR A 158 7.54 -6.53 8.43
C TYR A 158 7.91 -7.33 9.67
N GLY A 159 9.13 -7.16 10.21
CA GLY A 159 9.50 -7.69 11.51
C GLY A 159 8.51 -7.26 12.59
N ASP A 160 8.28 -5.97 12.73
CA ASP A 160 7.36 -5.40 13.73
C ASP A 160 5.91 -5.83 13.48
N LYS A 161 5.50 -5.92 12.22
CA LYS A 161 4.18 -6.43 11.86
C LYS A 161 3.93 -7.84 12.39
N TYR A 162 4.86 -8.76 12.15
CA TYR A 162 4.69 -10.15 12.57
C TYR A 162 4.94 -10.36 14.06
N LEU A 163 5.75 -9.52 14.70
CA LEU A 163 5.90 -9.44 16.14
C LEU A 163 4.71 -8.76 16.84
N LYS A 164 3.74 -8.21 16.08
CA LYS A 164 2.52 -7.55 16.57
C LYS A 164 2.77 -6.26 17.37
N ILE A 165 3.90 -5.61 17.14
CA ILE A 165 4.27 -4.34 17.77
C ILE A 165 4.06 -3.12 16.85
N GLY A 166 3.81 -3.34 15.57
CA GLY A 166 3.52 -2.26 14.61
C GLY A 166 2.19 -1.54 14.90
N ILE A 167 2.04 -0.36 14.33
CA ILE A 167 0.88 0.52 14.50
C ILE A 167 -0.03 0.40 13.28
N GLN A 168 -1.31 0.10 13.50
CA GLN A 168 -2.32 0.02 12.43
C GLN A 168 -2.98 1.39 12.17
N VAL A 169 -3.49 1.58 10.96
CA VAL A 169 -4.19 2.81 10.55
C VAL A 169 -5.37 3.11 11.48
N CYS A 170 -6.15 2.13 11.92
CA CYS A 170 -7.25 2.36 12.86
C CYS A 170 -6.80 2.96 14.20
N GLN A 171 -5.56 2.75 14.61
CA GLN A 171 -5.03 3.24 15.88
C GLN A 171 -4.55 4.70 15.83
N ILE A 172 -4.40 5.25 14.61
CA ILE A 172 -4.00 6.66 14.44
C ILE A 172 -5.15 7.61 14.78
N TYR A 173 -6.39 7.16 14.65
CA TYR A 173 -7.57 8.00 14.89
C TYR A 173 -7.88 8.21 16.39
N ASP A 174 -7.19 7.49 17.27
CA ASP A 174 -7.31 7.62 18.71
C ASP A 174 -5.94 8.00 19.28
N GLU A 175 -5.83 9.24 19.76
CA GLU A 175 -4.57 9.80 20.23
C GLU A 175 -4.02 9.04 21.44
N GLU A 176 -4.88 8.59 22.34
CA GLU A 176 -4.46 7.87 23.54
C GLU A 176 -3.88 6.49 23.16
N ILE A 177 -4.57 5.75 22.30
CA ILE A 177 -4.11 4.46 21.77
C ILE A 177 -2.80 4.66 21.00
N LEU A 178 -2.71 5.67 20.14
CA LEU A 178 -1.51 5.96 19.37
C LEU A 178 -0.32 6.24 20.30
N ARG A 179 -0.51 7.06 21.33
CA ARG A 179 0.52 7.40 22.31
C ARG A 179 1.02 6.17 23.07
N GLN A 180 0.11 5.32 23.54
CA GLN A 180 0.45 4.06 24.22
C GLN A 180 1.25 3.13 23.31
N ARG A 181 0.83 2.98 22.03
CA ARG A 181 1.52 2.14 21.05
C ARG A 181 2.91 2.66 20.72
N LEU A 182 3.07 3.98 20.54
CA LEU A 182 4.36 4.60 20.31
C LEU A 182 5.29 4.41 21.52
N SER A 183 4.82 4.64 22.74
CA SER A 183 5.61 4.40 23.97
C SER A 183 6.09 2.96 24.06
N SER A 184 5.19 1.99 23.84
CA SER A 184 5.54 0.58 23.85
C SER A 184 6.55 0.21 22.75
N ALA A 185 6.42 0.81 21.55
CA ALA A 185 7.39 0.58 20.48
C ALA A 185 8.78 1.13 20.84
N VAL A 186 8.84 2.32 21.44
CA VAL A 186 10.09 2.94 21.90
C VAL A 186 10.76 2.07 22.97
N GLU A 187 10.01 1.58 23.97
CA GLU A 187 10.54 0.71 25.02
C GLU A 187 11.12 -0.60 24.48
N GLN A 188 10.52 -1.15 23.43
CA GLN A 188 10.98 -2.40 22.81
C GLN A 188 12.17 -2.22 21.88
N LYS A 189 12.43 -0.99 21.43
CA LYS A 189 13.48 -0.68 20.45
C LYS A 189 14.74 -0.05 21.06
N ASN A 190 14.68 0.42 22.31
CA ASN A 190 15.82 0.90 23.08
C ASN A 190 16.47 -0.24 23.89
#